data_30dd2d2a43ab480c992c536d2a9b4197
#
_entry.id   30dd2d2a43ab480c992c536d2a9b4197
#
_cell.length_a   1.000
_cell.length_b   1.000
_cell.length_c   1.000
_cell.angle_alpha   90.00
_cell.angle_beta   90.00
_cell.angle_gamma   90.00
#
_symmetry.space_group_name_H-M   'P 1'
#
loop_
_entity.id
_entity.type
_entity.pdbx_description
1 polymer ?
#
loop_
_entity_poly.entity_id
_entity_poly.type
_entity_poly.pdbx_seq_one_letter_code
_entity_poly.pdbx_strand_id
1 'polypeptide(L)'
;MSKQDYYDLLGVGRGASADEIKKAYRKMAMQFHPDRNPGDAAAEQKFKEINEAYDVLKDDQKRSAYDRFGHAAFEQGGGRGGGPGDFGFGGGFADIFDEMFGEMMGGGRRGQATGRGADLRYDMEISLEDAFAGKSATIRVPTSAVCEECKGTGGRDGAQPVTCSTCHGHGKVRSQQGFFTIERTCPTCQGMGRIIKDPCRACGGTGRVRKEKQLSVTIPAGVEDGTRIRLAGEGEAGMRGAPAGDLYIFLSLKAHRLFQREGANIFCRVPIPMVTATLGGTIEVPTIDGGKAKVVIPEGTQTGHQFRLRGKGMSVLRSPSRGDMFIQATIETPVNLTPRQIELLREFESAGEEKKGGNSPESHGFFARVKEFWEDLKEG
;
A
#
# COMPACT_ATOMS: atom_id res chain seq x y z
N MET A 1 24.25 -24.61 26.72
CA MET A 1 24.92 -25.15 25.51
C MET A 1 25.57 -23.99 24.80
N SER A 2 26.87 -24.08 24.43
CA SER A 2 27.52 -23.03 23.68
C SER A 2 26.91 -22.96 22.27
N LYS A 3 26.50 -21.76 21.81
CA LYS A 3 26.02 -21.57 20.43
C LYS A 3 27.11 -21.96 19.44
N GLN A 4 26.72 -22.61 18.34
CA GLN A 4 27.65 -23.01 17.27
C GLN A 4 28.19 -21.77 16.56
N ASP A 5 29.46 -21.76 16.15
CA ASP A 5 30.06 -20.66 15.38
C ASP A 5 29.28 -20.45 14.06
N TYR A 6 29.01 -19.19 13.71
CA TYR A 6 28.20 -18.85 12.52
C TYR A 6 28.85 -19.27 11.20
N TYR A 7 30.16 -19.26 11.13
CA TYR A 7 30.89 -19.76 9.94
C TYR A 7 30.77 -21.28 9.84
N ASP A 8 30.91 -22.00 10.96
CA ASP A 8 30.72 -23.45 10.97
C ASP A 8 29.29 -23.85 10.66
N LEU A 9 28.29 -23.06 11.12
CA LEU A 9 26.90 -23.31 10.86
C LEU A 9 26.57 -23.18 9.37
N LEU A 10 27.18 -22.23 8.66
CA LEU A 10 27.03 -22.08 7.22
C LEU A 10 27.97 -23.01 6.42
N GLY A 11 28.95 -23.68 7.08
CA GLY A 11 29.90 -24.55 6.45
C GLY A 11 30.93 -23.80 5.59
N VAL A 12 31.35 -22.59 6.03
CA VAL A 12 32.34 -21.76 5.35
C VAL A 12 33.47 -21.36 6.28
N GLY A 13 34.62 -21.05 5.75
CA GLY A 13 35.76 -20.55 6.53
C GLY A 13 35.59 -19.09 6.95
N ARG A 14 36.27 -18.67 8.04
CA ARG A 14 36.22 -17.25 8.51
C ARG A 14 36.71 -16.24 7.48
N GLY A 15 37.53 -16.66 6.50
CA GLY A 15 38.00 -15.83 5.38
C GLY A 15 37.08 -15.80 4.16
N ALA A 16 35.91 -16.44 4.22
CA ALA A 16 35.00 -16.54 3.08
C ALA A 16 34.52 -15.17 2.61
N SER A 17 34.42 -15.01 1.30
CA SER A 17 33.88 -13.79 0.67
C SER A 17 32.37 -13.68 0.88
N ALA A 18 31.80 -12.47 0.71
CA ALA A 18 30.38 -12.24 0.83
C ALA A 18 29.54 -13.12 -0.14
N ASP A 19 30.07 -13.41 -1.32
CA ASP A 19 29.41 -14.28 -2.31
C ASP A 19 29.43 -15.76 -1.88
N GLU A 20 30.51 -16.22 -1.29
CA GLU A 20 30.60 -17.58 -0.74
C GLU A 20 29.63 -17.77 0.42
N ILE A 21 29.56 -16.82 1.35
CA ILE A 21 28.60 -16.80 2.46
C ILE A 21 27.15 -16.83 1.93
N LYS A 22 26.85 -16.02 0.94
CA LYS A 22 25.52 -15.97 0.30
C LYS A 22 25.15 -17.29 -0.41
N LYS A 23 26.11 -17.92 -1.06
CA LYS A 23 25.92 -19.21 -1.75
C LYS A 23 25.69 -20.33 -0.73
N ALA A 24 26.46 -20.37 0.34
CA ALA A 24 26.33 -21.33 1.41
C ALA A 24 24.97 -21.18 2.13
N TYR A 25 24.60 -19.96 2.48
CA TYR A 25 23.28 -19.66 3.05
C TYR A 25 22.14 -20.19 2.17
N ARG A 26 22.13 -19.90 0.87
CA ARG A 26 21.07 -20.36 -0.04
C ARG A 26 20.95 -21.88 -0.06
N LYS A 27 22.09 -22.60 -0.05
CA LYS A 27 22.14 -24.05 -0.03
C LYS A 27 21.51 -24.60 1.26
N MET A 28 21.92 -24.07 2.41
CA MET A 28 21.43 -24.51 3.72
C MET A 28 19.97 -24.13 3.97
N ALA A 29 19.58 -22.92 3.61
CA ALA A 29 18.19 -22.45 3.71
C ALA A 29 17.24 -23.30 2.87
N MET A 30 17.66 -23.71 1.67
CA MET A 30 16.86 -24.60 0.81
C MET A 30 16.76 -26.02 1.35
N GLN A 31 17.80 -26.50 2.07
CA GLN A 31 17.82 -27.83 2.67
C GLN A 31 16.90 -27.92 3.90
N PHE A 32 16.86 -26.88 4.75
CA PHE A 32 16.09 -26.84 5.98
C PHE A 32 14.82 -25.99 5.88
N HIS A 33 14.36 -25.69 4.67
CA HIS A 33 13.15 -24.89 4.46
C HIS A 33 11.91 -25.58 5.05
N PRO A 34 11.02 -24.85 5.77
CA PRO A 34 9.81 -25.42 6.37
C PRO A 34 8.90 -26.14 5.35
N ASP A 35 8.77 -25.61 4.14
CA ASP A 35 7.94 -26.22 3.09
C ASP A 35 8.49 -27.56 2.58
N ARG A 36 9.79 -27.80 2.74
CA ARG A 36 10.44 -29.08 2.36
C ARG A 36 10.53 -30.09 3.51
N ASN A 37 10.41 -29.60 4.73
CA ASN A 37 10.49 -30.39 5.96
C ASN A 37 9.27 -30.10 6.85
N PRO A 38 8.03 -30.33 6.38
CA PRO A 38 6.84 -29.99 7.14
C PRO A 38 6.76 -30.81 8.43
N GLY A 39 6.65 -30.12 9.58
CA GLY A 39 6.53 -30.75 10.90
C GLY A 39 7.83 -31.20 11.55
N ASP A 40 8.99 -30.99 10.94
CA ASP A 40 10.30 -31.28 11.55
C ASP A 40 10.79 -30.07 12.37
N ALA A 41 10.58 -30.13 13.69
CA ALA A 41 11.02 -29.09 14.63
C ALA A 41 12.54 -28.88 14.65
N ALA A 42 13.34 -29.93 14.36
CA ALA A 42 14.79 -29.82 14.30
C ALA A 42 15.25 -29.08 13.04
N ALA A 43 14.58 -29.29 11.92
CA ALA A 43 14.82 -28.55 10.68
C ALA A 43 14.43 -27.08 10.82
N GLU A 44 13.30 -26.79 11.49
CA GLU A 44 12.85 -25.42 11.76
C GLU A 44 13.84 -24.67 12.67
N GLN A 45 14.35 -25.32 13.71
CA GLN A 45 15.35 -24.74 14.59
C GLN A 45 16.65 -24.42 13.84
N LYS A 46 17.14 -25.35 13.02
CA LYS A 46 18.32 -25.13 12.18
C LYS A 46 18.11 -24.01 11.17
N PHE A 47 16.93 -23.91 10.59
CA PHE A 47 16.60 -22.83 9.65
C PHE A 47 16.67 -21.46 10.32
N LYS A 48 16.19 -21.33 11.58
CA LYS A 48 16.30 -20.10 12.37
C LYS A 48 17.77 -19.73 12.64
N GLU A 49 18.58 -20.71 13.04
CA GLU A 49 20.00 -20.50 13.31
C GLU A 49 20.79 -20.09 12.05
N ILE A 50 20.50 -20.71 10.89
CA ILE A 50 21.09 -20.38 9.60
C ILE A 50 20.75 -18.94 9.18
N ASN A 51 19.50 -18.50 9.38
CA ASN A 51 19.08 -17.12 9.10
C ASN A 51 19.80 -16.13 10.03
N GLU A 52 19.90 -16.42 11.33
CA GLU A 52 20.65 -15.59 12.30
C GLU A 52 22.12 -15.45 11.87
N ALA A 53 22.78 -16.56 11.53
CA ALA A 53 24.16 -16.56 11.07
C ALA A 53 24.36 -15.70 9.80
N TYR A 54 23.48 -15.85 8.83
CA TYR A 54 23.56 -15.07 7.59
C TYR A 54 23.31 -13.58 7.82
N ASP A 55 22.36 -13.22 8.70
CA ASP A 55 22.06 -11.82 9.03
C ASP A 55 23.25 -11.10 9.67
N VAL A 56 24.05 -11.81 10.42
CA VAL A 56 25.28 -11.26 11.01
C VAL A 56 26.41 -11.21 9.98
N LEU A 57 26.63 -12.28 9.21
CA LEU A 57 27.79 -12.41 8.32
C LEU A 57 27.65 -11.70 6.96
N LYS A 58 26.42 -11.31 6.55
CA LYS A 58 26.18 -10.58 5.30
C LYS A 58 26.59 -9.11 5.35
N ASP A 59 26.66 -8.54 6.55
CA ASP A 59 26.97 -7.14 6.80
C ASP A 59 28.40 -7.03 7.34
N ASP A 60 29.25 -6.26 6.68
CA ASP A 60 30.68 -6.14 7.01
C ASP A 60 30.91 -5.60 8.42
N GLN A 61 30.03 -4.74 8.93
CA GLN A 61 30.15 -4.18 10.28
C GLN A 61 29.78 -5.21 11.35
N LYS A 62 28.65 -5.92 11.15
CA LYS A 62 28.21 -6.99 12.04
C LYS A 62 29.21 -8.14 12.04
N ARG A 63 29.70 -8.51 10.87
CA ARG A 63 30.73 -9.52 10.70
C ARG A 63 32.01 -9.16 11.46
N SER A 64 32.48 -7.92 11.34
CA SER A 64 33.67 -7.44 12.06
C SER A 64 33.46 -7.43 13.59
N ALA A 65 32.25 -7.13 14.07
CA ALA A 65 31.90 -7.21 15.47
C ALA A 65 31.86 -8.69 15.96
N TYR A 66 31.30 -9.58 15.16
CA TYR A 66 31.29 -11.01 15.42
C TYR A 66 32.70 -11.61 15.46
N ASP A 67 33.54 -11.23 14.51
CA ASP A 67 34.95 -11.71 14.46
C ASP A 67 35.78 -11.28 15.66
N ARG A 68 35.47 -10.14 16.30
CA ARG A 68 36.18 -9.62 17.48
C ARG A 68 35.63 -10.15 18.81
N PHE A 69 34.31 -10.27 18.92
CA PHE A 69 33.65 -10.51 20.19
C PHE A 69 32.80 -11.79 20.22
N GLY A 70 32.72 -12.53 19.12
CA GLY A 70 31.90 -13.73 19.00
C GLY A 70 30.40 -13.46 19.26
N HIS A 71 29.70 -14.46 19.76
CA HIS A 71 28.28 -14.35 20.15
C HIS A 71 28.01 -13.30 21.22
N ALA A 72 29.01 -13.02 22.08
CA ALA A 72 28.87 -12.04 23.16
C ALA A 72 28.57 -10.63 22.67
N ALA A 73 28.92 -10.30 21.40
CA ALA A 73 28.58 -9.04 20.77
C ALA A 73 27.06 -8.84 20.63
N PHE A 74 26.28 -9.91 20.61
CA PHE A 74 24.85 -9.92 20.34
C PHE A 74 24.00 -10.41 21.52
N GLU A 75 24.61 -10.92 22.59
CA GLU A 75 23.93 -11.46 23.81
C GLU A 75 23.65 -10.39 24.87
N GLN A 76 24.38 -9.26 24.91
CA GLN A 76 24.26 -8.24 25.96
C GLN A 76 23.08 -7.25 25.81
N GLY A 77 22.22 -7.40 24.78
CA GLY A 77 21.02 -6.58 24.55
C GLY A 77 19.71 -7.11 25.17
N GLY A 78 19.76 -8.22 25.89
CA GLY A 78 18.57 -8.90 26.43
C GLY A 78 18.31 -8.66 27.91
N GLY A 79 18.11 -7.42 28.34
CA GLY A 79 17.79 -7.01 29.72
C GLY A 79 16.31 -6.68 29.94
N ARG A 80 15.55 -7.66 30.47
CA ARG A 80 14.31 -7.54 31.27
C ARG A 80 13.02 -7.03 30.55
N GLY A 81 12.12 -7.95 30.28
CA GLY A 81 10.69 -7.70 30.30
C GLY A 81 9.93 -8.05 29.04
N GLY A 82 9.60 -9.32 28.83
CA GLY A 82 8.64 -9.74 27.83
C GLY A 82 8.44 -11.25 27.86
N GLY A 83 7.21 -11.72 28.14
CA GLY A 83 6.86 -13.12 28.30
C GLY A 83 7.02 -13.96 27.02
N PRO A 84 6.93 -15.31 27.12
CA PRO A 84 7.16 -16.23 26.00
C PRO A 84 5.93 -16.24 25.08
N GLY A 85 5.99 -15.56 23.91
CA GLY A 85 4.87 -15.67 22.98
C GLY A 85 4.83 -14.79 21.74
N ASP A 86 5.78 -13.88 21.50
CA ASP A 86 5.68 -13.03 20.32
C ASP A 86 7.03 -12.85 19.59
N PHE A 87 7.40 -13.86 18.83
CA PHE A 87 8.47 -13.77 17.82
C PHE A 87 7.86 -13.58 16.43
N GLY A 88 7.29 -12.39 16.18
CA GLY A 88 6.93 -11.92 14.84
C GLY A 88 8.20 -11.70 14.01
N PHE A 89 8.36 -12.50 12.99
CA PHE A 89 9.42 -12.52 12.00
C PHE A 89 9.37 -11.22 11.16
N GLY A 90 10.32 -10.30 11.36
CA GLY A 90 10.55 -9.20 10.41
C GLY A 90 10.53 -7.78 10.99
N GLY A 91 11.61 -7.29 11.54
CA GLY A 91 11.81 -5.85 11.73
C GLY A 91 12.47 -5.38 13.03
N GLY A 92 12.48 -6.18 14.10
CA GLY A 92 12.90 -5.68 15.43
C GLY A 92 14.42 -5.56 15.69
N PHE A 93 15.24 -6.28 14.96
CA PHE A 93 16.69 -6.28 15.20
C PHE A 93 17.45 -5.15 14.52
N ALA A 94 16.98 -4.65 13.38
CA ALA A 94 17.62 -3.54 12.69
C ALA A 94 17.43 -2.22 13.46
N ASP A 95 16.26 -1.99 14.03
CA ASP A 95 15.94 -0.77 14.77
C ASP A 95 16.69 -0.68 16.12
N ILE A 96 16.86 -1.80 16.83
CA ILE A 96 17.57 -1.83 18.13
C ILE A 96 19.07 -1.66 17.92
N PHE A 97 19.62 -2.18 16.83
CA PHE A 97 21.04 -2.07 16.52
C PHE A 97 21.41 -0.66 16.04
N ASP A 98 20.55 -0.03 15.23
CA ASP A 98 20.71 1.37 14.83
C ASP A 98 20.61 2.33 16.02
N GLU A 99 19.79 2.02 17.01
CA GLU A 99 19.64 2.83 18.22
C GLU A 99 20.85 2.73 19.15
N MET A 100 21.41 1.53 19.32
CA MET A 100 22.51 1.29 20.24
C MET A 100 23.90 1.59 19.64
N PHE A 101 24.09 1.33 18.33
CA PHE A 101 25.37 1.56 17.65
C PHE A 101 25.48 2.98 17.10
N GLY A 102 24.36 3.62 16.74
CA GLY A 102 24.31 5.04 16.38
C GLY A 102 24.70 5.97 17.53
N GLU A 103 24.52 5.56 18.78
CA GLU A 103 24.86 6.33 19.97
C GLU A 103 26.35 6.20 20.33
N MET A 104 27.00 5.08 19.98
CA MET A 104 28.38 4.78 20.38
C MET A 104 29.47 5.19 19.37
N MET A 105 29.12 5.32 18.05
CA MET A 105 30.09 5.62 17.00
C MET A 105 29.80 6.86 16.15
N GLY A 106 28.66 7.51 16.33
CA GLY A 106 28.22 8.68 15.56
C GLY A 106 27.86 9.86 16.44
N GLY A 107 28.84 10.53 17.01
CA GLY A 107 28.64 11.86 17.60
C GLY A 107 28.03 12.82 16.58
N GLY A 108 26.73 13.15 16.73
CA GLY A 108 26.12 14.31 16.14
C GLY A 108 25.28 14.13 14.89
N ARG A 109 23.99 13.80 15.07
CA ARG A 109 22.90 14.35 14.26
C ARG A 109 21.48 14.04 14.73
N ARG A 110 21.28 13.53 15.94
CA ARG A 110 19.93 13.39 16.55
C ARG A 110 19.42 14.66 17.25
N GLY A 111 19.99 15.83 16.95
CA GLY A 111 19.68 17.09 17.61
C GLY A 111 18.82 18.08 16.82
N GLN A 112 18.13 17.71 15.74
CA GLN A 112 17.42 18.74 14.95
C GLN A 112 16.07 18.31 14.35
N ALA A 113 15.37 17.36 14.96
CA ALA A 113 13.96 17.07 14.63
C ALA A 113 12.97 18.04 15.33
N THR A 114 13.44 18.92 16.20
CA THR A 114 12.62 19.88 16.95
C THR A 114 12.34 21.13 16.13
N GLY A 115 11.37 21.07 15.23
CA GLY A 115 10.95 22.27 14.52
C GLY A 115 10.38 22.05 13.11
N ARG A 116 10.66 20.93 12.47
CA ARG A 116 10.05 20.61 11.15
C ARG A 116 8.53 20.66 11.26
N GLY A 117 7.88 21.19 10.24
CA GLY A 117 6.43 21.17 10.12
C GLY A 117 5.89 19.76 10.02
N ALA A 118 4.68 19.57 10.48
CA ALA A 118 3.99 18.29 10.36
C ALA A 118 3.63 18.00 8.89
N ASP A 119 3.70 16.74 8.52
CA ASP A 119 3.16 16.28 7.25
C ASP A 119 1.63 16.31 7.31
N LEU A 120 0.99 16.67 6.21
CA LEU A 120 -0.47 16.76 6.10
C LEU A 120 -0.99 15.62 5.23
N ARG A 121 -2.18 15.16 5.56
CA ARG A 121 -2.95 14.20 4.78
C ARG A 121 -4.19 14.88 4.21
N TYR A 122 -4.45 14.62 2.93
CA TYR A 122 -5.64 15.06 2.21
C TYR A 122 -6.23 13.87 1.46
N ASP A 123 -7.47 13.49 1.77
CA ASP A 123 -8.16 12.43 1.07
C ASP A 123 -8.99 13.05 -0.05
N MET A 124 -8.81 12.54 -1.27
CA MET A 124 -9.46 13.06 -2.47
C MET A 124 -10.15 11.95 -3.23
N GLU A 125 -11.46 12.12 -3.41
CA GLU A 125 -12.26 11.19 -4.18
C GLU A 125 -12.36 11.67 -5.64
N ILE A 126 -12.09 10.76 -6.59
CA ILE A 126 -12.14 11.02 -8.03
C ILE A 126 -13.04 10.01 -8.74
N SER A 127 -13.57 10.40 -9.91
CA SER A 127 -14.34 9.49 -10.74
C SER A 127 -13.44 8.51 -11.51
N LEU A 128 -14.04 7.46 -12.06
CA LEU A 128 -13.31 6.48 -12.88
C LEU A 128 -12.80 7.13 -14.18
N GLU A 129 -13.56 8.05 -14.74
CA GLU A 129 -13.20 8.84 -15.92
C GLU A 129 -12.04 9.78 -15.64
N ASP A 130 -12.04 10.44 -14.47
CA ASP A 130 -10.90 11.26 -14.02
C ASP A 130 -9.62 10.43 -13.89
N ALA A 131 -9.75 9.21 -13.33
CA ALA A 131 -8.63 8.28 -13.21
C ALA A 131 -8.15 7.77 -14.57
N PHE A 132 -9.05 7.62 -15.53
CA PHE A 132 -8.73 7.24 -16.90
C PHE A 132 -8.00 8.35 -17.67
N ALA A 133 -8.55 9.57 -17.67
CA ALA A 133 -8.04 10.68 -18.47
C ALA A 133 -6.88 11.44 -17.81
N GLY A 134 -6.77 11.34 -16.49
CA GLY A 134 -6.00 12.26 -15.67
C GLY A 134 -6.77 13.56 -15.44
N LYS A 135 -6.43 14.29 -14.37
CA LYS A 135 -7.13 15.51 -13.97
C LYS A 135 -6.20 16.48 -13.28
N SER A 136 -6.34 17.76 -13.59
CA SER A 136 -5.80 18.83 -12.74
C SER A 136 -6.90 19.36 -11.83
N ALA A 137 -6.67 19.34 -10.53
CA ALA A 137 -7.62 19.80 -9.53
C ALA A 137 -6.99 20.83 -8.61
N THR A 138 -7.76 21.84 -8.20
CA THR A 138 -7.33 22.80 -7.18
C THR A 138 -7.93 22.38 -5.84
N ILE A 139 -7.09 22.12 -4.86
CA ILE A 139 -7.48 21.77 -3.51
C ILE A 139 -7.22 22.93 -2.55
N ARG A 140 -7.99 23.02 -1.48
CA ARG A 140 -7.80 23.95 -0.38
C ARG A 140 -7.41 23.15 0.86
N VAL A 141 -6.25 23.48 1.40
CA VAL A 141 -5.68 22.77 2.55
C VAL A 141 -5.49 23.75 3.69
N PRO A 142 -6.17 23.56 4.82
CA PRO A 142 -5.88 24.33 6.02
C PRO A 142 -4.51 23.92 6.55
N THR A 143 -3.59 24.87 6.62
CA THR A 143 -2.21 24.62 7.04
C THR A 143 -1.67 25.76 7.87
N SER A 144 -0.55 25.53 8.54
CA SER A 144 0.25 26.58 9.16
C SER A 144 1.26 27.10 8.13
N ALA A 145 1.12 28.36 7.71
CA ALA A 145 2.05 29.00 6.80
C ALA A 145 3.09 29.82 7.56
N VAL A 146 4.21 30.16 6.94
CA VAL A 146 5.21 31.04 7.48
C VAL A 146 4.59 32.43 7.75
N CYS A 147 4.83 32.98 8.93
CA CYS A 147 4.34 34.31 9.29
C CYS A 147 5.00 35.37 8.39
N GLU A 148 4.19 36.14 7.69
CA GLU A 148 4.68 37.16 6.75
C GLU A 148 5.37 38.32 7.45
N GLU A 149 4.92 38.73 8.67
CA GLU A 149 5.53 39.84 9.45
C GLU A 149 6.94 39.52 9.91
N CYS A 150 7.14 38.34 10.55
CA CYS A 150 8.47 37.98 11.06
C CYS A 150 9.26 37.06 10.11
N LYS A 151 8.72 36.72 8.93
CA LYS A 151 9.36 35.86 7.94
C LYS A 151 9.83 34.50 8.53
N GLY A 152 9.04 33.98 9.49
CA GLY A 152 9.30 32.69 10.14
C GLY A 152 10.21 32.76 11.37
N THR A 153 10.87 33.88 11.69
CA THR A 153 11.78 33.96 12.85
C THR A 153 11.06 33.87 14.20
N GLY A 154 9.80 34.29 14.25
CA GLY A 154 9.02 34.45 15.48
C GLY A 154 9.33 35.68 16.29
N GLY A 155 10.40 36.41 15.98
CA GLY A 155 10.77 37.66 16.61
C GLY A 155 10.08 38.86 15.98
N ARG A 156 9.87 39.91 16.76
CA ARG A 156 9.33 41.18 16.29
C ARG A 156 10.27 41.76 15.23
N ASP A 157 9.72 42.34 14.16
CA ASP A 157 10.44 42.94 13.06
C ASP A 157 11.53 42.04 12.43
N GLY A 158 11.32 40.72 12.49
CA GLY A 158 12.26 39.73 11.97
C GLY A 158 13.48 39.44 12.85
N ALA A 159 13.46 39.88 14.11
CA ALA A 159 14.54 39.63 15.07
C ALA A 159 14.82 38.10 15.18
N GLN A 160 16.10 37.76 15.18
CA GLN A 160 16.53 36.37 15.24
C GLN A 160 16.45 35.82 16.68
N PRO A 161 16.07 34.54 16.84
CA PRO A 161 16.13 33.86 18.13
C PRO A 161 17.56 33.79 18.65
N VAL A 162 17.78 34.15 19.91
CA VAL A 162 19.08 34.10 20.60
C VAL A 162 19.27 32.76 21.30
N THR A 163 20.51 32.31 21.46
CA THR A 163 20.83 31.09 22.20
C THR A 163 20.37 31.21 23.65
N CYS A 164 19.71 30.17 24.17
CA CYS A 164 19.24 30.14 25.55
C CYS A 164 20.43 30.18 26.54
N SER A 165 20.49 31.14 27.43
CA SER A 165 21.56 31.27 28.43
C SER A 165 21.56 30.15 29.47
N THR A 166 20.41 29.50 29.73
CA THR A 166 20.27 28.46 30.76
C THR A 166 20.81 27.13 30.29
N CYS A 167 20.61 26.76 29.02
CA CYS A 167 21.05 25.46 28.47
C CYS A 167 22.12 25.60 27.38
N HIS A 168 22.57 26.82 27.10
CA HIS A 168 23.59 27.10 26.08
C HIS A 168 23.31 26.48 24.70
N GLY A 169 22.04 26.43 24.34
CA GLY A 169 21.59 25.83 23.04
C GLY A 169 21.20 24.36 23.09
N HIS A 170 21.48 23.63 24.16
CA HIS A 170 21.25 22.21 24.26
C HIS A 170 19.76 21.82 24.43
N GLY A 171 18.88 22.74 24.80
CA GLY A 171 17.46 22.46 25.04
C GLY A 171 17.16 21.68 26.33
N LYS A 172 18.19 21.08 26.94
CA LYS A 172 18.11 20.31 28.19
C LYS A 172 19.08 20.85 29.21
N VAL A 173 18.75 20.69 30.49
CA VAL A 173 19.62 20.95 31.60
C VAL A 173 19.91 19.68 32.34
N ARG A 174 21.18 19.48 32.75
CA ARG A 174 21.63 18.32 33.53
C ARG A 174 21.70 18.74 34.99
N SER A 175 21.09 17.97 35.87
CA SER A 175 21.15 18.07 37.29
C SER A 175 21.73 16.81 37.89
N GLN A 176 22.80 16.94 38.66
CA GLN A 176 23.42 15.79 39.35
C GLN A 176 22.80 15.66 40.73
N GLN A 177 22.17 14.52 41.00
CA GLN A 177 21.71 14.14 42.35
C GLN A 177 22.45 12.87 42.80
N GLY A 178 23.47 13.07 43.61
CA GLY A 178 24.36 11.96 44.02
C GLY A 178 25.10 11.39 42.83
N PHE A 179 24.98 10.05 42.62
CA PHE A 179 25.61 9.33 41.51
C PHE A 179 24.81 9.36 40.20
N PHE A 180 23.61 9.95 40.20
CA PHE A 180 22.73 9.98 39.02
C PHE A 180 22.73 11.34 38.39
N THR A 181 22.88 11.36 37.04
CA THR A 181 22.69 12.58 36.23
C THR A 181 21.28 12.53 35.63
N ILE A 182 20.43 13.48 36.03
CA ILE A 182 19.07 13.59 35.53
C ILE A 182 19.06 14.70 34.44
N GLU A 183 18.66 14.34 33.22
CA GLU A 183 18.39 15.31 32.16
C GLU A 183 16.92 15.77 32.24
N ARG A 184 16.72 17.07 32.25
CA ARG A 184 15.36 17.68 32.18
C ARG A 184 15.29 18.65 31.03
N THR A 185 14.12 18.78 30.43
CA THR A 185 13.83 19.82 29.44
C THR A 185 14.14 21.23 30.08
N CYS A 186 14.88 22.06 29.37
CA CYS A 186 15.23 23.37 29.88
C CYS A 186 13.94 24.20 30.12
N PRO A 187 13.68 24.71 31.34
CA PRO A 187 12.46 25.45 31.66
C PRO A 187 12.36 26.78 30.93
N THR A 188 13.49 27.39 30.61
CA THR A 188 13.56 28.72 29.96
C THR A 188 13.22 28.67 28.49
N CYS A 189 13.74 27.67 27.72
CA CYS A 189 13.52 27.57 26.29
C CYS A 189 12.56 26.40 25.93
N GLN A 190 12.07 25.66 26.91
CA GLN A 190 11.14 24.54 26.73
C GLN A 190 11.62 23.48 25.68
N GLY A 191 12.93 23.20 25.70
CA GLY A 191 13.52 22.23 24.78
C GLY A 191 14.07 22.81 23.47
N MET A 192 13.76 24.07 23.14
CA MET A 192 14.11 24.66 21.84
C MET A 192 15.56 25.13 21.71
N GLY A 193 16.31 25.21 22.80
CA GLY A 193 17.70 25.71 22.80
C GLY A 193 17.86 27.21 22.53
N ARG A 194 16.83 27.87 22.02
CA ARG A 194 16.82 29.31 21.67
C ARG A 194 15.61 30.01 22.26
N ILE A 195 15.73 31.31 22.56
CA ILE A 195 14.66 32.14 23.10
C ILE A 195 14.44 33.37 22.22
N ILE A 196 13.22 33.89 22.21
CA ILE A 196 12.84 35.11 21.53
C ILE A 196 12.56 36.13 22.63
N LYS A 197 13.32 37.23 22.65
CA LYS A 197 13.14 38.31 23.65
C LYS A 197 11.83 39.06 23.42
N ASP A 198 11.59 39.45 22.15
CA ASP A 198 10.39 40.19 21.74
C ASP A 198 9.61 39.34 20.71
N PRO A 199 8.56 38.62 21.11
CA PRO A 199 7.79 37.78 20.19
C PRO A 199 6.98 38.63 19.20
N CYS A 200 6.92 38.17 17.95
CA CYS A 200 6.08 38.73 16.90
C CYS A 200 4.61 38.73 17.32
N ARG A 201 3.91 39.84 17.17
CA ARG A 201 2.50 39.98 17.61
C ARG A 201 1.55 39.09 16.78
N ALA A 202 1.80 38.95 15.48
CA ALA A 202 0.94 38.18 14.59
C ALA A 202 0.99 36.66 14.86
N CYS A 203 2.16 36.12 15.23
CA CYS A 203 2.31 34.65 15.41
C CYS A 203 2.62 34.26 16.88
N GLY A 204 2.71 35.19 17.82
CA GLY A 204 2.99 34.89 19.22
C GLY A 204 4.34 34.20 19.45
N GLY A 205 5.32 34.41 18.57
CA GLY A 205 6.66 33.82 18.70
C GLY A 205 6.80 32.45 18.01
N THR A 206 5.74 31.90 17.41
CA THR A 206 5.80 30.61 16.75
C THR A 206 6.46 30.66 15.38
N GLY A 207 6.49 31.82 14.72
CA GLY A 207 6.99 32.00 13.36
C GLY A 207 6.01 31.55 12.27
N ARG A 208 4.82 31.07 12.63
CA ARG A 208 3.80 30.53 11.70
C ARG A 208 2.39 30.99 12.09
N VAL A 209 1.51 31.10 11.10
CA VAL A 209 0.11 31.47 11.26
C VAL A 209 -0.77 30.47 10.52
N ARG A 210 -1.97 30.22 11.01
CA ARG A 210 -2.96 29.38 10.30
C ARG A 210 -3.44 30.13 9.06
N LYS A 211 -3.35 29.44 7.91
CA LYS A 211 -3.78 29.98 6.61
C LYS A 211 -4.33 28.82 5.76
N GLU A 212 -5.35 29.10 4.97
CA GLU A 212 -5.81 28.19 3.95
C GLU A 212 -4.97 28.39 2.68
N LYS A 213 -4.36 27.32 2.18
CA LYS A 213 -3.52 27.34 0.98
C LYS A 213 -4.26 26.67 -0.17
N GLN A 214 -4.26 27.31 -1.32
CA GLN A 214 -4.78 26.71 -2.56
C GLN A 214 -3.61 26.10 -3.34
N LEU A 215 -3.74 24.82 -3.68
CA LEU A 215 -2.70 24.05 -4.38
C LEU A 215 -3.31 23.43 -5.64
N SER A 216 -2.62 23.57 -6.75
CA SER A 216 -2.95 22.84 -7.98
C SER A 216 -2.27 21.48 -7.96
N VAL A 217 -3.05 20.42 -8.13
CA VAL A 217 -2.59 19.02 -8.11
C VAL A 217 -2.89 18.40 -9.45
N THR A 218 -1.87 17.85 -10.09
CA THR A 218 -2.05 17.08 -11.33
C THR A 218 -2.10 15.60 -10.99
N ILE A 219 -3.24 14.98 -11.28
CA ILE A 219 -3.48 13.56 -11.15
C ILE A 219 -3.16 12.92 -12.50
N PRO A 220 -2.15 12.05 -12.61
CA PRO A 220 -1.83 11.40 -13.87
C PRO A 220 -2.90 10.40 -14.28
N ALA A 221 -3.00 10.14 -15.59
CA ALA A 221 -3.87 9.09 -16.12
C ALA A 221 -3.40 7.70 -15.65
N GLY A 222 -4.36 6.82 -15.38
CA GLY A 222 -4.07 5.43 -14.97
C GLY A 222 -3.87 5.22 -13.47
N VAL A 223 -4.10 6.23 -12.63
CA VAL A 223 -4.04 6.06 -11.16
C VAL A 223 -5.03 5.01 -10.67
N GLU A 224 -4.65 4.29 -9.63
CA GLU A 224 -5.45 3.26 -8.97
C GLU A 224 -6.01 3.75 -7.64
N ASP A 225 -6.97 3.02 -7.11
CA ASP A 225 -7.48 3.26 -5.75
C ASP A 225 -6.35 3.16 -4.74
N GLY A 226 -6.34 4.05 -3.74
CA GLY A 226 -5.26 4.14 -2.76
C GLY A 226 -3.95 4.77 -3.27
N THR A 227 -3.88 5.23 -4.52
CA THR A 227 -2.70 5.94 -5.03
C THR A 227 -2.39 7.16 -4.20
N ARG A 228 -1.11 7.32 -3.83
CA ARG A 228 -0.62 8.41 -3.01
C ARG A 228 0.24 9.39 -3.82
N ILE A 229 -0.13 10.66 -3.81
CA ILE A 229 0.65 11.76 -4.41
C ILE A 229 1.30 12.56 -3.29
N ARG A 230 2.61 12.78 -3.36
CA ARG A 230 3.35 13.61 -2.42
C ARG A 230 3.66 14.96 -3.05
N LEU A 231 3.30 16.02 -2.36
CA LEU A 231 3.73 17.39 -2.65
C LEU A 231 4.74 17.82 -1.60
N ALA A 232 6.00 17.83 -1.98
CA ALA A 232 7.10 18.13 -1.07
C ALA A 232 7.04 19.58 -0.59
N GLY A 233 7.18 19.80 0.74
CA GLY A 233 7.17 21.12 1.36
C GLY A 233 5.79 21.79 1.45
N GLU A 234 4.71 21.11 1.08
CA GLU A 234 3.34 21.64 1.11
C GLU A 234 2.55 21.24 2.39
N GLY A 235 3.25 20.66 3.37
CA GLY A 235 2.72 20.39 4.71
C GLY A 235 2.65 21.65 5.58
N GLU A 236 2.63 21.50 6.89
CA GLU A 236 2.72 22.62 7.81
C GLU A 236 4.09 23.29 7.75
N ALA A 237 4.13 24.60 7.89
CA ALA A 237 5.40 25.33 8.06
C ALA A 237 6.09 24.89 9.35
N GLY A 238 7.39 24.73 9.30
CA GLY A 238 8.20 24.48 10.48
C GLY A 238 8.22 25.67 11.43
N MET A 239 8.54 25.40 12.67
CA MET A 239 8.66 26.47 13.69
C MET A 239 9.97 27.24 13.53
N ARG A 240 9.91 28.57 13.63
CA ARG A 240 11.10 29.47 13.64
C ARG A 240 12.07 29.23 12.48
N GLY A 241 11.52 29.09 11.25
CA GLY A 241 12.31 28.89 10.03
C GLY A 241 12.80 27.47 9.78
N ALA A 242 12.33 26.48 10.56
CA ALA A 242 12.58 25.09 10.27
C ALA A 242 11.86 24.67 8.97
N PRO A 243 12.30 23.60 8.30
CA PRO A 243 11.69 23.10 7.07
C PRO A 243 10.21 22.75 7.25
N ALA A 244 9.41 22.97 6.21
CA ALA A 244 8.02 22.52 6.18
C ALA A 244 7.92 20.98 6.10
N GLY A 245 6.77 20.46 6.47
CA GLY A 245 6.39 19.08 6.18
C GLY A 245 5.96 18.90 4.73
N ASP A 246 5.48 17.72 4.39
CA ASP A 246 4.96 17.37 3.08
C ASP A 246 3.44 17.19 3.13
N LEU A 247 2.79 17.38 1.98
CA LEU A 247 1.38 17.04 1.84
C LEU A 247 1.24 15.72 1.07
N TYR A 248 0.54 14.78 1.67
CA TYR A 248 0.20 13.50 1.06
C TYR A 248 -1.28 13.48 0.68
N ILE A 249 -1.55 13.34 -0.61
CA ILE A 249 -2.89 13.21 -1.15
C ILE A 249 -3.15 11.73 -1.42
N PHE A 250 -4.20 11.20 -0.79
CA PHE A 250 -4.66 9.84 -0.97
C PHE A 250 -5.86 9.87 -1.90
N LEU A 251 -5.74 9.17 -3.04
CA LEU A 251 -6.81 9.09 -4.01
C LEU A 251 -7.71 7.89 -3.69
N SER A 252 -9.01 8.10 -3.73
CA SER A 252 -10.02 7.05 -3.69
C SER A 252 -10.91 7.14 -4.94
N LEU A 253 -11.25 5.98 -5.51
CA LEU A 253 -12.10 5.92 -6.70
C LEU A 253 -13.56 5.77 -6.28
N LYS A 254 -14.42 6.62 -6.86
CA LYS A 254 -15.88 6.47 -6.74
C LYS A 254 -16.33 5.19 -7.41
N ALA A 255 -17.23 4.45 -6.74
CA ALA A 255 -17.92 3.34 -7.37
C ALA A 255 -18.67 3.85 -8.63
N HIS A 256 -18.40 3.22 -9.76
CA HIS A 256 -19.06 3.60 -11.02
C HIS A 256 -20.35 2.79 -11.24
N ARG A 257 -21.36 3.40 -11.82
CA ARG A 257 -22.69 2.78 -12.01
C ARG A 257 -22.69 1.60 -12.97
N LEU A 258 -21.84 1.64 -13.99
CA LEU A 258 -21.80 0.65 -15.09
C LEU A 258 -20.53 -0.18 -15.10
N PHE A 259 -19.42 0.39 -14.65
CA PHE A 259 -18.11 -0.20 -14.78
C PHE A 259 -17.55 -0.67 -13.46
N GLN A 260 -16.96 -1.86 -13.46
CA GLN A 260 -16.10 -2.38 -12.38
C GLN A 260 -14.68 -2.43 -12.92
N ARG A 261 -13.73 -1.94 -12.15
CA ARG A 261 -12.31 -1.91 -12.53
C ARG A 261 -11.55 -3.02 -11.83
N GLU A 262 -10.73 -3.75 -12.58
CA GLU A 262 -9.74 -4.69 -12.05
C GLU A 262 -8.39 -4.41 -12.72
N GLY A 263 -7.49 -3.75 -12.00
CA GLY A 263 -6.22 -3.28 -12.55
C GLY A 263 -6.42 -2.34 -13.73
N ALA A 264 -5.92 -2.71 -14.91
CA ALA A 264 -6.10 -1.96 -16.14
C ALA A 264 -7.40 -2.31 -16.90
N ASN A 265 -8.08 -3.39 -16.51
CA ASN A 265 -9.28 -3.84 -17.21
C ASN A 265 -10.56 -3.26 -16.61
N ILE A 266 -11.58 -3.18 -17.44
CA ILE A 266 -12.94 -2.74 -17.07
C ILE A 266 -13.92 -3.85 -17.39
N PHE A 267 -14.85 -4.09 -16.47
CA PHE A 267 -15.94 -5.03 -16.62
C PHE A 267 -17.26 -4.28 -16.63
N CYS A 268 -18.12 -4.65 -17.56
CA CYS A 268 -19.46 -4.09 -17.70
C CYS A 268 -20.47 -5.21 -17.93
N ARG A 269 -21.52 -5.24 -17.11
CA ARG A 269 -22.66 -6.15 -17.34
C ARG A 269 -23.67 -5.45 -18.25
N VAL A 270 -24.00 -6.11 -19.34
CA VAL A 270 -24.91 -5.54 -20.33
C VAL A 270 -26.12 -6.47 -20.50
N PRO A 271 -27.34 -5.99 -20.24
CA PRO A 271 -28.54 -6.74 -20.54
C PRO A 271 -28.71 -6.85 -22.05
N ILE A 272 -28.92 -8.05 -22.56
CA ILE A 272 -29.13 -8.34 -23.98
C ILE A 272 -30.52 -8.95 -24.12
N PRO A 273 -31.38 -8.39 -25.00
CA PRO A 273 -32.70 -8.96 -25.27
C PRO A 273 -32.59 -10.42 -25.71
N MET A 274 -33.49 -11.29 -25.21
CA MET A 274 -33.53 -12.72 -25.54
C MET A 274 -33.46 -12.96 -27.05
N VAL A 275 -34.20 -12.16 -27.85
CA VAL A 275 -34.23 -12.29 -29.31
C VAL A 275 -32.84 -12.02 -29.92
N THR A 276 -32.15 -10.99 -29.45
CA THR A 276 -30.79 -10.66 -29.93
C THR A 276 -29.79 -11.74 -29.52
N ALA A 277 -29.93 -12.29 -28.31
CA ALA A 277 -29.06 -13.39 -27.85
C ALA A 277 -29.28 -14.68 -28.65
N THR A 278 -30.54 -14.94 -29.07
CA THR A 278 -30.91 -16.16 -29.81
C THR A 278 -30.51 -16.07 -31.28
N LEU A 279 -30.83 -14.94 -31.95
CA LEU A 279 -30.68 -14.79 -33.40
C LEU A 279 -29.35 -14.13 -33.81
N GLY A 280 -28.59 -13.67 -32.82
CA GLY A 280 -27.44 -12.81 -33.05
C GLY A 280 -27.84 -11.37 -33.34
N GLY A 281 -26.85 -10.50 -33.40
CA GLY A 281 -27.09 -9.07 -33.65
C GLY A 281 -25.90 -8.20 -33.28
N THR A 282 -26.17 -6.91 -33.13
CA THR A 282 -25.14 -5.94 -32.70
C THR A 282 -25.74 -5.03 -31.65
N ILE A 283 -24.98 -4.80 -30.59
CA ILE A 283 -25.33 -3.85 -29.52
C ILE A 283 -24.30 -2.72 -29.47
N GLU A 284 -24.70 -1.58 -28.97
CA GLU A 284 -23.80 -0.47 -28.68
C GLU A 284 -23.63 -0.36 -27.16
N VAL A 285 -22.38 -0.28 -26.70
CA VAL A 285 -22.02 -0.16 -25.29
C VAL A 285 -21.21 1.11 -25.08
N PRO A 286 -21.39 1.81 -23.94
CA PRO A 286 -20.56 2.95 -23.60
C PRO A 286 -19.13 2.51 -23.28
N THR A 287 -18.15 3.36 -23.55
CA THR A 287 -16.75 3.16 -23.20
C THR A 287 -16.30 4.23 -22.22
N ILE A 288 -15.23 3.94 -21.44
CA ILE A 288 -14.73 4.85 -20.39
C ILE A 288 -14.26 6.21 -20.93
N ASP A 289 -13.88 6.28 -22.19
CA ASP A 289 -13.48 7.50 -22.89
C ASP A 289 -14.68 8.36 -23.36
N GLY A 290 -15.90 8.02 -22.94
CA GLY A 290 -17.13 8.73 -23.31
C GLY A 290 -17.67 8.37 -24.69
N GLY A 291 -17.02 7.46 -25.40
CA GLY A 291 -17.44 6.96 -26.70
C GLY A 291 -18.44 5.81 -26.62
N LYS A 292 -18.69 5.19 -27.76
CA LYS A 292 -19.48 3.97 -27.91
C LYS A 292 -18.69 2.93 -28.69
N ALA A 293 -18.85 1.67 -28.32
CA ALA A 293 -18.31 0.54 -29.07
C ALA A 293 -19.43 -0.37 -29.56
N LYS A 294 -19.32 -0.87 -30.78
CA LYS A 294 -20.21 -1.89 -31.31
C LYS A 294 -19.71 -3.27 -30.97
N VAL A 295 -20.59 -4.11 -30.46
CA VAL A 295 -20.31 -5.50 -30.10
C VAL A 295 -21.21 -6.39 -30.91
N VAL A 296 -20.61 -7.30 -31.65
CA VAL A 296 -21.35 -8.34 -32.39
C VAL A 296 -21.68 -9.47 -31.42
N ILE A 297 -22.95 -9.79 -31.32
CA ILE A 297 -23.47 -10.87 -30.49
C ILE A 297 -23.73 -12.05 -31.41
N PRO A 298 -23.00 -13.17 -31.25
CA PRO A 298 -23.26 -14.41 -31.97
C PRO A 298 -24.64 -14.99 -31.64
N GLU A 299 -25.22 -15.73 -32.57
CA GLU A 299 -26.43 -16.48 -32.30
C GLU A 299 -26.21 -17.54 -31.20
N GLY A 300 -27.22 -17.76 -30.37
CA GLY A 300 -27.13 -18.69 -29.24
C GLY A 300 -26.27 -18.22 -28.07
N THR A 301 -25.93 -16.92 -27.97
CA THR A 301 -25.19 -16.36 -26.85
C THR A 301 -25.91 -16.62 -25.54
N GLN A 302 -25.20 -17.17 -24.55
CA GLN A 302 -25.74 -17.48 -23.21
C GLN A 302 -25.38 -16.40 -22.17
N THR A 303 -26.17 -16.35 -21.09
CA THR A 303 -25.86 -15.50 -19.92
C THR A 303 -24.49 -15.86 -19.36
N GLY A 304 -23.70 -14.85 -19.03
CA GLY A 304 -22.32 -15.00 -18.51
C GLY A 304 -21.26 -15.00 -19.62
N HIS A 305 -21.63 -15.09 -20.89
CA HIS A 305 -20.67 -15.00 -21.99
C HIS A 305 -19.92 -13.65 -21.94
N GLN A 306 -18.62 -13.67 -22.13
CA GLN A 306 -17.78 -12.48 -22.07
C GLN A 306 -17.22 -12.10 -23.45
N PHE A 307 -17.43 -10.84 -23.82
CA PHE A 307 -16.85 -10.23 -25.02
C PHE A 307 -15.71 -9.29 -24.64
N ARG A 308 -14.54 -9.47 -25.26
CA ARG A 308 -13.36 -8.64 -25.00
C ARG A 308 -13.22 -7.56 -26.06
N LEU A 309 -13.21 -6.31 -25.62
CA LEU A 309 -12.88 -5.14 -26.44
C LEU A 309 -11.45 -4.70 -26.14
N ARG A 310 -10.53 -5.02 -27.03
CA ARG A 310 -9.12 -4.73 -26.87
C ARG A 310 -8.85 -3.22 -26.81
N GLY A 311 -8.00 -2.79 -25.88
CA GLY A 311 -7.59 -1.39 -25.72
C GLY A 311 -8.73 -0.42 -25.33
N LYS A 312 -9.86 -0.93 -24.81
CA LYS A 312 -10.99 -0.13 -24.31
C LYS A 312 -11.09 -0.07 -22.79
N GLY A 313 -10.08 -0.56 -22.08
CA GLY A 313 -9.94 -0.49 -20.62
C GLY A 313 -9.35 0.83 -20.14
N MET A 314 -8.81 0.81 -18.91
CA MET A 314 -8.15 1.95 -18.25
C MET A 314 -6.78 2.25 -18.87
N SER A 315 -6.38 3.49 -18.77
CA SER A 315 -4.99 3.88 -18.98
C SER A 315 -4.08 3.22 -17.96
N VAL A 316 -2.86 2.90 -18.34
CA VAL A 316 -1.84 2.37 -17.43
C VAL A 316 -0.91 3.49 -17.00
N LEU A 317 -0.71 3.64 -15.69
CA LEU A 317 0.12 4.72 -15.13
C LEU A 317 1.54 4.72 -15.75
N ARG A 318 1.97 5.87 -16.23
CA ARG A 318 3.28 6.09 -16.88
C ARG A 318 3.53 5.22 -18.13
N SER A 319 2.49 4.72 -18.78
CA SER A 319 2.59 3.92 -19.99
C SER A 319 1.58 4.42 -21.04
N PRO A 320 1.90 4.35 -22.34
CA PRO A 320 0.92 4.63 -23.39
C PRO A 320 -0.09 3.49 -23.59
N SER A 321 0.08 2.37 -22.90
CA SER A 321 -0.79 1.21 -23.02
C SER A 321 -2.13 1.43 -22.31
N ARG A 322 -3.15 0.72 -22.80
CA ARG A 322 -4.47 0.62 -22.18
C ARG A 322 -4.83 -0.83 -21.94
N GLY A 323 -5.59 -1.07 -20.88
CA GLY A 323 -6.21 -2.38 -20.66
C GLY A 323 -7.38 -2.64 -21.61
N ASP A 324 -8.10 -3.69 -21.34
CA ASP A 324 -9.23 -4.15 -22.14
C ASP A 324 -10.56 -3.94 -21.40
N MET A 325 -11.63 -3.89 -22.15
CA MET A 325 -12.98 -3.89 -21.60
C MET A 325 -13.63 -5.24 -21.84
N PHE A 326 -14.17 -5.83 -20.78
CA PHE A 326 -14.90 -7.08 -20.81
C PHE A 326 -16.40 -6.79 -20.61
N ILE A 327 -17.20 -7.27 -21.53
CA ILE A 327 -18.65 -7.15 -21.50
C ILE A 327 -19.21 -8.50 -21.14
N GLN A 328 -19.86 -8.59 -19.99
CA GLN A 328 -20.56 -9.79 -19.57
C GLN A 328 -22.03 -9.70 -20.00
N ALA A 329 -22.43 -10.59 -20.87
CA ALA A 329 -23.82 -10.70 -21.32
C ALA A 329 -24.72 -11.19 -20.18
N THR A 330 -25.83 -10.50 -19.96
CA THR A 330 -26.94 -10.97 -19.11
C THR A 330 -28.19 -10.99 -19.98
N ILE A 331 -28.72 -12.17 -20.26
CA ILE A 331 -29.89 -12.27 -21.14
C ILE A 331 -31.12 -11.86 -20.37
N GLU A 332 -31.82 -10.90 -20.92
CA GLU A 332 -33.07 -10.38 -20.36
C GLU A 332 -34.25 -11.12 -20.97
N THR A 333 -35.02 -11.78 -20.13
CA THR A 333 -36.30 -12.39 -20.51
C THR A 333 -37.38 -11.29 -20.61
N PRO A 334 -38.08 -11.18 -21.74
CA PRO A 334 -39.08 -10.15 -21.92
C PRO A 334 -40.24 -10.30 -20.95
N VAL A 335 -40.71 -9.15 -20.44
CA VAL A 335 -41.89 -9.04 -19.54
C VAL A 335 -42.97 -8.21 -20.21
N ASN A 336 -44.21 -8.26 -19.71
CA ASN A 336 -45.38 -7.49 -20.25
C ASN A 336 -45.66 -7.79 -21.75
N LEU A 337 -45.68 -9.08 -22.08
CA LEU A 337 -45.88 -9.53 -23.44
C LEU A 337 -47.31 -9.20 -23.96
N THR A 338 -47.39 -8.82 -25.21
CA THR A 338 -48.67 -8.69 -25.93
C THR A 338 -49.25 -10.09 -26.22
N PRO A 339 -50.61 -10.22 -26.44
CA PRO A 339 -51.20 -11.50 -26.81
C PRO A 339 -50.53 -12.17 -28.02
N ARG A 340 -50.17 -11.40 -29.02
CA ARG A 340 -49.47 -11.91 -30.22
C ARG A 340 -48.06 -12.42 -29.94
N GLN A 341 -47.34 -11.76 -29.03
CA GLN A 341 -46.01 -12.25 -28.60
C GLN A 341 -46.11 -13.58 -27.82
N ILE A 342 -47.16 -13.74 -27.00
CA ILE A 342 -47.41 -15.00 -26.28
C ILE A 342 -47.71 -16.11 -27.28
N GLU A 343 -48.53 -15.88 -28.29
CA GLU A 343 -48.81 -16.86 -29.34
C GLU A 343 -47.52 -17.30 -30.07
N LEU A 344 -46.73 -16.31 -30.52
CA LEU A 344 -45.47 -16.62 -31.23
C LEU A 344 -44.46 -17.40 -30.38
N LEU A 345 -44.40 -17.13 -29.05
CA LEU A 345 -43.55 -17.90 -28.16
C LEU A 345 -44.05 -19.35 -27.98
N ARG A 346 -45.37 -19.57 -27.93
CA ARG A 346 -45.94 -20.93 -27.88
C ARG A 346 -45.71 -21.69 -29.23
N GLU A 347 -45.86 -21.00 -30.36
CA GLU A 347 -45.51 -21.59 -31.68
C GLU A 347 -44.03 -21.96 -31.71
N PHE A 348 -43.14 -21.11 -31.19
CA PHE A 348 -41.71 -21.38 -31.12
C PHE A 348 -41.41 -22.62 -30.24
N GLU A 349 -42.05 -22.75 -29.08
CA GLU A 349 -41.92 -23.90 -28.17
C GLU A 349 -42.34 -25.20 -28.88
N SER A 350 -43.55 -25.20 -29.49
CA SER A 350 -44.09 -26.37 -30.19
C SER A 350 -43.20 -26.79 -31.38
N ALA A 351 -42.67 -25.84 -32.13
CA ALA A 351 -41.75 -26.10 -33.24
C ALA A 351 -40.40 -26.71 -32.76
N GLY A 352 -40.03 -26.41 -31.51
CA GLY A 352 -38.82 -26.93 -30.89
C GLY A 352 -38.93 -28.40 -30.45
N GLU A 353 -40.13 -28.87 -30.11
CA GLU A 353 -40.38 -30.25 -29.67
C GLU A 353 -40.20 -31.27 -30.77
N GLU A 354 -40.38 -30.91 -32.04
CA GLU A 354 -40.16 -31.78 -33.20
C GLU A 354 -38.69 -32.14 -33.42
N LYS A 355 -37.75 -31.43 -32.86
CA LYS A 355 -36.31 -31.61 -33.03
C LYS A 355 -35.71 -32.47 -31.94
N LYS A 356 -35.21 -33.67 -32.27
CA LYS A 356 -34.46 -34.53 -31.31
C LYS A 356 -33.31 -33.73 -30.68
N GLY A 357 -33.38 -33.49 -29.37
CA GLY A 357 -32.38 -32.75 -28.61
C GLY A 357 -32.82 -31.38 -28.16
N GLY A 358 -33.97 -30.87 -28.61
CA GLY A 358 -34.55 -29.58 -28.17
C GLY A 358 -33.69 -28.35 -28.46
N ASN A 359 -34.24 -27.16 -28.20
CA ASN A 359 -33.55 -25.88 -28.36
C ASN A 359 -32.79 -25.44 -27.11
N SER A 360 -32.85 -26.24 -26.02
CA SER A 360 -32.29 -25.91 -24.70
C SER A 360 -31.48 -27.11 -24.15
N PRO A 361 -30.28 -27.41 -24.70
CA PRO A 361 -29.50 -28.59 -24.37
C PRO A 361 -29.08 -28.66 -22.90
N GLU A 362 -28.84 -27.51 -22.23
CA GLU A 362 -28.45 -27.50 -20.83
C GLU A 362 -29.58 -27.90 -19.88
N SER A 363 -30.83 -27.46 -20.14
CA SER A 363 -31.99 -27.85 -19.35
C SER A 363 -32.29 -29.31 -19.52
N HIS A 364 -32.24 -29.83 -20.76
CA HIS A 364 -32.42 -31.27 -21.03
C HIS A 364 -31.33 -32.10 -20.33
N GLY A 365 -30.07 -31.69 -20.41
CA GLY A 365 -28.96 -32.39 -19.76
C GLY A 365 -29.05 -32.33 -18.23
N PHE A 366 -29.57 -31.28 -17.66
CA PHE A 366 -29.79 -31.15 -16.22
C PHE A 366 -30.89 -32.13 -15.76
N PHE A 367 -32.06 -32.10 -16.40
CA PHE A 367 -33.17 -32.96 -16.02
C PHE A 367 -32.87 -34.44 -16.27
N ALA A 368 -32.09 -34.83 -17.28
CA ALA A 368 -31.61 -36.18 -17.46
C ALA A 368 -30.74 -36.64 -16.28
N ARG A 369 -29.80 -35.84 -15.84
CA ARG A 369 -28.97 -36.11 -14.65
C ARG A 369 -29.78 -36.20 -13.35
N VAL A 370 -30.77 -35.31 -13.20
CA VAL A 370 -31.69 -35.38 -12.03
C VAL A 370 -32.45 -36.72 -12.05
N LYS A 371 -32.89 -37.17 -13.21
CA LYS A 371 -33.59 -38.46 -13.31
C LYS A 371 -32.69 -39.65 -12.96
N GLU A 372 -31.46 -39.68 -13.46
CA GLU A 372 -30.44 -40.67 -13.08
C GLU A 372 -30.19 -40.68 -11.57
N PHE A 373 -29.99 -39.49 -10.97
CA PHE A 373 -29.81 -39.35 -9.52
C PHE A 373 -30.98 -39.89 -8.70
N TRP A 374 -32.23 -39.68 -9.16
CA TRP A 374 -33.41 -40.24 -8.50
C TRP A 374 -33.56 -41.76 -8.70
N GLU A 375 -33.11 -42.30 -9.80
CA GLU A 375 -33.06 -43.72 -10.05
C GLU A 375 -32.04 -44.42 -9.16
N ASP A 376 -30.83 -43.85 -9.04
CA ASP A 376 -29.77 -44.35 -8.14
C ASP A 376 -30.18 -44.33 -6.66
N LEU A 377 -30.92 -43.30 -6.22
CA LEU A 377 -31.48 -43.26 -4.87
C LEU A 377 -32.58 -44.27 -4.56
N LYS A 378 -33.21 -44.85 -5.57
CA LYS A 378 -34.26 -45.88 -5.40
C LYS A 378 -33.69 -47.30 -5.41
N GLU A 379 -32.50 -47.49 -5.96
CA GLU A 379 -31.83 -48.79 -6.04
C GLU A 379 -30.86 -49.03 -4.86
N GLY A 380 -30.54 -48.06 -4.02
CA GLY A 380 -29.74 -48.16 -2.79
C GLY A 380 -30.62 -48.17 -1.54
#